data_6b76b93b7e73d5094bec706f034f851d
#
_entry.id   6b76b93b7e73d5094bec706f034f851d
#
_cell.length_a   1.000
_cell.length_b   1.000
_cell.length_c   1.000
_cell.angle_alpha   90.00
_cell.angle_beta   90.00
_cell.angle_gamma   90.00
#
_symmetry.space_group_name_H-M   'P 1'
#
loop_
_entity.id
_entity.type
_entity.pdbx_description
1 polymer ?
#
loop_
_entity_poly.entity_id
_entity_poly.type
_entity_poly.pdbx_seq_one_letter_code
_entity_poly.pdbx_strand_id
1 'polypeptide(L)'
;ILNTLNDKTRLSPCVIQQDGWQIIMLNSSVEYEVPGNFAPNELQFLQQALSASTRSHVMVCLHHHPIPMDCTWLDNQVVANADAFWQIIDKFSHIKAIIWGHVHQESDRVRKGVRLLSVPSTCVQFKPLSDDFAIDDLSPGYRWLDLYANGDIVTQVSRVEGVKFVVDWSVRGY
;
A
#
# COMPACT_ATOMS: atom_id res chain seq x y z
N ILE A 1 -12.60 -6.76 -6.99
CA ILE A 1 -11.59 -6.03 -7.78
C ILE A 1 -10.59 -7.02 -8.40
N LEU A 2 -9.95 -7.90 -7.61
CA LEU A 2 -8.99 -8.89 -8.13
C LEU A 2 -9.61 -9.84 -9.16
N ASN A 3 -10.89 -10.20 -9.00
CA ASN A 3 -11.63 -11.02 -9.96
C ASN A 3 -11.93 -10.32 -11.28
N THR A 4 -11.81 -9.00 -11.35
CA THR A 4 -12.06 -8.21 -12.56
C THR A 4 -10.78 -8.00 -13.36
N LEU A 5 -9.62 -8.12 -12.73
CA LEU A 5 -8.34 -7.81 -13.33
C LEU A 5 -7.64 -9.04 -13.93
N ASN A 6 -8.07 -10.25 -13.55
CA ASN A 6 -7.39 -11.46 -14.05
C ASN A 6 -8.23 -12.74 -13.87
N ASP A 7 -7.70 -13.85 -14.37
CA ASP A 7 -8.22 -15.18 -14.22
C ASP A 7 -8.77 -15.43 -12.80
N LYS A 8 -10.01 -15.90 -12.73
CA LYS A 8 -10.77 -16.16 -11.50
C LYS A 8 -10.05 -17.08 -10.49
N THR A 9 -8.93 -17.67 -10.88
CA THR A 9 -8.12 -18.56 -10.03
C THR A 9 -6.96 -17.86 -9.32
N ARG A 10 -6.64 -16.60 -9.67
CA ARG A 10 -5.52 -15.84 -9.08
C ARG A 10 -6.03 -14.73 -8.14
N LEU A 11 -6.10 -15.05 -6.87
CA LEU A 11 -6.46 -14.06 -5.86
C LEU A 11 -5.26 -13.18 -5.44
N SER A 12 -4.07 -13.71 -5.37
CA SER A 12 -2.79 -13.08 -5.04
C SER A 12 -1.75 -14.20 -4.82
N PRO A 13 -0.45 -13.98 -5.05
CA PRO A 13 0.16 -12.77 -5.61
C PRO A 13 -0.07 -12.64 -7.12
N CYS A 14 -0.05 -11.44 -7.65
CA CYS A 14 -0.19 -11.26 -9.09
C CYS A 14 0.73 -10.17 -9.67
N VAL A 15 1.01 -10.27 -10.96
CA VAL A 15 1.75 -9.27 -11.73
C VAL A 15 0.88 -8.80 -12.88
N ILE A 16 0.72 -7.48 -12.99
CA ILE A 16 0.07 -6.81 -14.11
C ILE A 16 1.17 -6.10 -14.91
N GLN A 17 1.18 -6.31 -16.23
CA GLN A 17 2.10 -5.61 -17.13
C GLN A 17 1.31 -4.75 -18.10
N GLN A 18 1.65 -3.46 -18.14
CA GLN A 18 0.99 -2.49 -19.00
C GLN A 18 1.96 -1.34 -19.35
N ASP A 19 2.14 -1.06 -20.62
CA ASP A 19 2.83 0.13 -21.15
C ASP A 19 4.19 0.45 -20.51
N GLY A 20 5.03 -0.59 -20.33
CA GLY A 20 6.35 -0.45 -19.71
C GLY A 20 6.36 -0.44 -18.19
N TRP A 21 5.19 -0.58 -17.57
CA TRP A 21 5.05 -0.77 -16.14
C TRP A 21 4.79 -2.22 -15.76
N GLN A 22 5.28 -2.58 -14.59
CA GLN A 22 4.94 -3.83 -13.91
C GLN A 22 4.41 -3.51 -12.53
N ILE A 23 3.17 -3.89 -12.27
CA ILE A 23 2.52 -3.75 -10.98
C ILE A 23 2.52 -5.11 -10.30
N ILE A 24 3.19 -5.20 -9.16
CA ILE A 24 3.31 -6.43 -8.36
C ILE A 24 2.39 -6.28 -7.16
N MET A 25 1.41 -7.15 -7.02
CA MET A 25 0.50 -7.17 -5.88
C MET A 25 0.88 -8.30 -4.94
N LEU A 26 1.13 -7.96 -3.67
CA LEU A 26 1.53 -8.89 -2.63
C LEU A 26 0.41 -9.09 -1.60
N ASN A 27 0.31 -10.29 -1.08
CA ASN A 27 -0.52 -10.58 0.07
C ASN A 27 0.28 -10.45 1.36
N SER A 28 -0.11 -9.51 2.20
CA SER A 28 0.45 -9.29 3.53
C SER A 28 -0.50 -9.70 4.67
N SER A 29 -1.65 -10.31 4.34
CA SER A 29 -2.63 -10.73 5.35
C SER A 29 -2.17 -11.98 6.09
N VAL A 30 -2.47 -12.03 7.38
CA VAL A 30 -2.32 -13.21 8.23
C VAL A 30 -3.71 -13.58 8.73
N GLU A 31 -4.06 -14.86 8.66
CA GLU A 31 -5.39 -15.31 9.03
C GLU A 31 -5.65 -15.05 10.52
N TYR A 32 -6.76 -14.38 10.82
CA TYR A 32 -7.20 -13.97 12.18
C TYR A 32 -6.30 -12.92 12.87
N GLU A 33 -5.37 -12.30 12.16
CA GLU A 33 -4.50 -11.26 12.72
C GLU A 33 -4.77 -9.91 12.06
N VAL A 34 -4.52 -8.81 12.80
CA VAL A 34 -4.59 -7.44 12.26
C VAL A 34 -3.25 -7.00 11.66
N PRO A 35 -2.10 -7.26 12.30
CA PRO A 35 -0.80 -6.95 11.72
C PRO A 35 -0.50 -7.79 10.48
N GLY A 36 0.23 -7.19 9.54
CA GLY A 36 0.65 -7.88 8.32
C GLY A 36 1.93 -8.70 8.49
N ASN A 37 2.07 -9.75 7.67
CA ASN A 37 3.32 -10.49 7.50
C ASN A 37 3.39 -11.08 6.09
N PHE A 38 4.55 -11.09 5.47
CA PHE A 38 4.74 -11.79 4.21
C PHE A 38 5.11 -13.25 4.44
N ALA A 39 4.33 -14.15 3.89
CA ALA A 39 4.71 -15.57 3.84
C ALA A 39 6.00 -15.75 3.01
N PRO A 40 6.81 -16.79 3.28
CA PRO A 40 8.05 -17.00 2.54
C PRO A 40 7.88 -17.10 1.02
N ASN A 41 6.78 -17.69 0.55
CA ASN A 41 6.44 -17.76 -0.89
C ASN A 41 6.11 -16.39 -1.49
N GLU A 42 5.55 -15.44 -0.73
CA GLU A 42 5.31 -14.06 -1.17
C GLU A 42 6.63 -13.32 -1.40
N LEU A 43 7.58 -13.44 -0.45
CA LEU A 43 8.90 -12.84 -0.60
C LEU A 43 9.68 -13.46 -1.75
N GLN A 44 9.59 -14.78 -1.92
CA GLN A 44 10.20 -15.47 -3.05
C GLN A 44 9.59 -15.01 -4.39
N PHE A 45 8.28 -14.90 -4.45
CA PHE A 45 7.55 -14.39 -5.62
C PHE A 45 7.99 -12.96 -5.95
N LEU A 46 8.04 -12.06 -4.95
CA LEU A 46 8.51 -10.68 -5.13
C LEU A 46 9.91 -10.65 -5.75
N GLN A 47 10.85 -11.42 -5.21
CA GLN A 47 12.21 -11.48 -5.71
C GLN A 47 12.27 -11.99 -7.16
N GLN A 48 11.50 -13.02 -7.49
CA GLN A 48 11.43 -13.56 -8.86
C GLN A 48 10.81 -12.55 -9.85
N ALA A 49 9.69 -11.92 -9.47
CA ALA A 49 9.01 -10.92 -10.28
C ALA A 49 9.91 -9.71 -10.56
N LEU A 50 10.64 -9.21 -9.54
CA LEU A 50 11.59 -8.11 -9.70
C LEU A 50 12.79 -8.50 -10.57
N SER A 51 13.31 -9.71 -10.43
CA SER A 51 14.41 -10.21 -11.27
C SER A 51 14.03 -10.33 -12.75
N ALA A 52 12.76 -10.65 -13.03
CA ALA A 52 12.24 -10.77 -14.39
C ALA A 52 11.91 -9.41 -15.05
N SER A 53 11.79 -8.33 -14.28
CA SER A 53 11.25 -7.03 -14.73
C SER A 53 12.32 -5.98 -15.09
N THR A 54 13.51 -6.39 -15.50
CA THR A 54 14.69 -5.52 -15.69
C THR A 54 14.51 -4.37 -16.70
N ARG A 55 13.47 -4.40 -17.53
CA ARG A 55 13.16 -3.37 -18.54
C ARG A 55 11.89 -2.58 -18.24
N SER A 56 11.25 -2.82 -17.10
CA SER A 56 10.00 -2.20 -16.72
C SER A 56 10.21 -1.26 -15.53
N HIS A 57 9.36 -0.25 -15.43
CA HIS A 57 9.19 0.50 -14.19
C HIS A 57 8.28 -0.31 -13.27
N VAL A 58 8.65 -0.45 -12.01
CA VAL A 58 7.90 -1.31 -11.09
C VAL A 58 7.20 -0.49 -10.02
N MET A 59 5.94 -0.85 -9.78
CA MET A 59 5.18 -0.45 -8.59
C MET A 59 4.79 -1.71 -7.80
N VAL A 60 5.03 -1.70 -6.48
CA VAL A 60 4.63 -2.78 -5.57
C VAL A 60 3.42 -2.31 -4.76
N CYS A 61 2.37 -3.12 -4.74
CA CYS A 61 1.13 -2.86 -4.00
C CYS A 61 0.98 -3.88 -2.88
N LEU A 62 0.68 -3.41 -1.68
CA LEU A 62 0.40 -4.24 -0.52
C LEU A 62 -0.73 -3.63 0.31
N HIS A 63 -1.26 -4.38 1.29
CA HIS A 63 -2.28 -3.84 2.18
C HIS A 63 -1.66 -3.16 3.41
N HIS A 64 -0.84 -3.88 4.17
CA HIS A 64 -0.25 -3.35 5.40
C HIS A 64 1.01 -2.52 5.11
N HIS A 65 1.20 -1.45 5.87
CA HIS A 65 2.32 -0.53 5.70
C HIS A 65 3.67 -1.18 6.08
N PRO A 66 4.72 -0.98 5.27
CA PRO A 66 6.03 -1.56 5.53
C PRO A 66 6.99 -0.62 6.28
N ILE A 67 6.51 0.55 6.71
CA ILE A 67 7.24 1.56 7.47
C ILE A 67 6.33 2.17 8.54
N PRO A 68 6.85 2.67 9.66
CA PRO A 68 6.07 3.42 10.62
C PRO A 68 5.39 4.65 10.00
N MET A 69 4.19 4.94 10.49
CA MET A 69 3.39 6.09 10.09
C MET A 69 3.44 7.24 11.11
N ASP A 70 4.29 7.11 12.13
CA ASP A 70 4.36 8.02 13.28
C ASP A 70 3.02 8.08 14.05
N CYS A 71 2.34 6.94 14.14
CA CYS A 71 1.05 6.75 14.76
C CYS A 71 1.10 5.47 15.59
N THR A 72 1.35 5.58 16.90
CA THR A 72 1.80 4.50 17.76
C THR A 72 0.93 3.24 17.68
N TRP A 73 -0.40 3.41 17.69
CA TRP A 73 -1.32 2.27 17.61
C TRP A 73 -1.32 1.59 16.23
N LEU A 74 -1.14 2.35 15.13
CA LEU A 74 -0.99 1.79 13.76
C LEU A 74 0.38 1.14 13.58
N ASP A 75 1.42 1.71 14.18
CA ASP A 75 2.78 1.21 14.02
C ASP A 75 2.97 -0.17 14.68
N ASN A 76 2.07 -0.57 15.59
CA ASN A 76 1.98 -1.95 16.09
C ASN A 76 1.42 -2.92 15.04
N GLN A 77 0.89 -2.44 13.92
CA GLN A 77 0.29 -3.22 12.84
C GLN A 77 1.13 -3.20 11.55
N VAL A 78 2.35 -2.68 11.63
CA VAL A 78 3.32 -2.71 10.53
C VAL A 78 3.59 -4.16 10.12
N VAL A 79 3.97 -4.37 8.86
CA VAL A 79 4.38 -5.71 8.40
C VAL A 79 5.51 -6.23 9.29
N ALA A 80 5.26 -7.33 10.00
CA ALA A 80 6.16 -7.85 11.04
C ALA A 80 7.56 -8.21 10.50
N ASN A 81 7.64 -8.70 9.27
CA ASN A 81 8.91 -9.03 8.60
C ASN A 81 9.28 -8.01 7.52
N ALA A 82 9.00 -6.72 7.75
CA ALA A 82 9.34 -5.64 6.82
C ALA A 82 10.82 -5.60 6.46
N ASP A 83 11.72 -5.97 7.36
CA ASP A 83 13.16 -6.04 7.07
C ASP A 83 13.49 -7.00 5.93
N ALA A 84 12.86 -8.18 5.90
CA ALA A 84 13.05 -9.14 4.80
C ALA A 84 12.52 -8.60 3.47
N PHE A 85 11.40 -7.89 3.48
CA PHE A 85 10.87 -7.18 2.32
C PHE A 85 11.86 -6.11 1.82
N TRP A 86 12.38 -5.27 2.71
CA TRP A 86 13.34 -4.23 2.35
C TRP A 86 14.68 -4.78 1.83
N GLN A 87 15.14 -5.91 2.37
CA GLN A 87 16.33 -6.60 1.87
C GLN A 87 16.17 -7.06 0.41
N ILE A 88 14.95 -7.33 -0.03
CA ILE A 88 14.66 -7.64 -1.45
C ILE A 88 14.58 -6.35 -2.24
N ILE A 89 13.74 -5.39 -1.83
CA ILE A 89 13.51 -4.11 -2.53
C ILE A 89 14.82 -3.38 -2.82
N ASP A 90 15.71 -3.29 -1.83
CA ASP A 90 16.95 -2.53 -1.91
C ASP A 90 17.98 -3.09 -2.93
N LYS A 91 17.74 -4.28 -3.48
CA LYS A 91 18.58 -4.88 -4.54
C LYS A 91 18.22 -4.38 -5.95
N PHE A 92 17.08 -3.71 -6.12
CA PHE A 92 16.53 -3.39 -7.44
C PHE A 92 16.32 -1.89 -7.60
N SER A 93 16.95 -1.29 -8.60
CA SER A 93 16.89 0.17 -8.86
C SER A 93 15.71 0.61 -9.75
N HIS A 94 14.98 -0.32 -10.35
CA HIS A 94 13.88 -0.03 -11.27
C HIS A 94 12.50 0.08 -10.57
N ILE A 95 12.47 -0.09 -9.24
CA ILE A 95 11.26 0.13 -8.44
C ILE A 95 11.05 1.64 -8.29
N LYS A 96 9.89 2.12 -8.73
CA LYS A 96 9.52 3.54 -8.69
C LYS A 96 8.65 3.89 -7.50
N ALA A 97 7.72 2.99 -7.13
CA ALA A 97 6.85 3.22 -5.99
C ALA A 97 6.47 1.94 -5.26
N ILE A 98 6.14 2.12 -3.99
CA ILE A 98 5.43 1.16 -3.15
C ILE A 98 4.18 1.86 -2.63
N ILE A 99 3.01 1.22 -2.76
CA ILE A 99 1.73 1.78 -2.32
C ILE A 99 1.00 0.81 -1.40
N TRP A 100 0.37 1.35 -0.35
CA TRP A 100 -0.36 0.55 0.63
C TRP A 100 -1.65 1.22 1.11
N GLY A 101 -2.56 0.38 1.63
CA GLY A 101 -3.80 0.77 2.29
C GLY A 101 -3.67 0.76 3.81
N HIS A 102 -4.59 0.09 4.48
CA HIS A 102 -4.63 -0.21 5.91
C HIS A 102 -4.68 1.01 6.85
N VAL A 103 -3.78 1.95 6.67
CA VAL A 103 -3.59 3.10 7.57
C VAL A 103 -4.67 4.17 7.47
N HIS A 104 -5.51 4.12 6.43
CA HIS A 104 -6.56 5.12 6.16
C HIS A 104 -6.06 6.58 6.23
N GLN A 105 -4.79 6.78 5.90
CA GLN A 105 -4.12 8.08 5.88
C GLN A 105 -3.46 8.30 4.53
N GLU A 106 -3.44 9.53 4.10
CA GLU A 106 -2.68 9.98 2.93
C GLU A 106 -1.25 10.29 3.34
N SER A 107 -0.28 9.67 2.67
CA SER A 107 1.13 10.05 2.79
C SER A 107 1.87 9.91 1.47
N ASP A 108 2.97 10.62 1.35
CA ASP A 108 3.87 10.61 0.20
C ASP A 108 5.28 10.88 0.70
N ARG A 109 6.08 9.84 0.78
CA ARG A 109 7.44 9.85 1.32
C ARG A 109 8.40 9.27 0.29
N VAL A 110 9.70 9.41 0.49
CA VAL A 110 10.73 8.82 -0.37
C VAL A 110 11.74 8.07 0.49
N ARG A 111 12.08 6.84 0.07
CA ARG A 111 13.14 6.04 0.66
C ARG A 111 14.07 5.52 -0.44
N LYS A 112 15.33 5.92 -0.41
CA LYS A 112 16.36 5.50 -1.39
C LYS A 112 15.91 5.65 -2.87
N GLY A 113 15.19 6.74 -3.17
CA GLY A 113 14.67 7.01 -4.51
C GLY A 113 13.37 6.29 -4.87
N VAL A 114 12.85 5.42 -4.02
CA VAL A 114 11.54 4.79 -4.18
C VAL A 114 10.48 5.65 -3.51
N ARG A 115 9.40 5.98 -4.23
CA ARG A 115 8.27 6.73 -3.68
C ARG A 115 7.39 5.82 -2.84
N LEU A 116 7.04 6.25 -1.65
CA LEU A 116 6.27 5.49 -0.65
C LEU A 116 4.93 6.18 -0.44
N LEU A 117 3.85 5.54 -0.89
CA LEU A 117 2.52 6.13 -0.95
C LEU A 117 1.55 5.35 -0.07
N SER A 118 0.84 6.04 0.83
CA SER A 118 -0.36 5.48 1.42
C SER A 118 -1.62 6.08 0.82
N VAL A 119 -2.74 5.37 0.96
CA VAL A 119 -4.02 5.81 0.42
C VAL A 119 -5.01 6.10 1.55
N PRO A 120 -5.88 7.11 1.38
CA PRO A 120 -7.00 7.32 2.27
C PRO A 120 -8.01 6.16 2.14
N SER A 121 -8.88 6.03 3.10
CA SER A 121 -10.00 5.09 3.04
C SER A 121 -11.18 5.68 2.24
N THR A 122 -11.91 4.80 1.57
CA THR A 122 -13.23 5.12 1.01
C THR A 122 -14.36 5.09 2.04
N CYS A 123 -14.01 4.92 3.32
CA CYS A 123 -14.88 4.94 4.47
C CYS A 123 -14.33 5.93 5.51
N VAL A 124 -14.00 5.47 6.70
CA VAL A 124 -13.46 6.28 7.81
C VAL A 124 -11.97 6.57 7.62
N GLN A 125 -11.53 7.75 8.05
CA GLN A 125 -10.11 8.10 8.10
C GLN A 125 -9.58 7.92 9.53
N PHE A 126 -8.30 7.56 9.67
CA PHE A 126 -7.63 7.50 10.96
C PHE A 126 -6.79 8.75 11.17
N LYS A 127 -6.84 9.29 12.40
CA LYS A 127 -6.13 10.52 12.74
C LYS A 127 -4.62 10.30 12.73
N PRO A 128 -3.86 11.07 11.94
CA PRO A 128 -2.40 10.99 11.95
C PRO A 128 -1.80 11.39 13.29
N LEU A 129 -0.60 10.91 13.59
CA LEU A 129 0.20 11.27 14.76
C LEU A 129 -0.54 11.01 16.10
N SER A 130 -1.39 9.99 16.13
CA SER A 130 -2.14 9.60 17.32
C SER A 130 -1.48 8.42 18.04
N ASP A 131 -1.34 8.51 19.34
CA ASP A 131 -0.80 7.41 20.14
C ASP A 131 -1.82 6.29 20.31
N ASP A 132 -3.09 6.66 20.51
CA ASP A 132 -4.21 5.74 20.62
C ASP A 132 -5.09 5.78 19.37
N PHE A 133 -5.97 4.78 19.22
CA PHE A 133 -6.95 4.77 18.15
C PHE A 133 -7.76 6.06 18.14
N ALA A 134 -7.73 6.75 17.02
CA ALA A 134 -8.51 7.97 16.81
C ALA A 134 -8.97 8.07 15.35
N ILE A 135 -10.23 8.49 15.18
CA ILE A 135 -10.83 8.76 13.88
C ILE A 135 -10.56 10.23 13.52
N ASP A 136 -10.41 10.50 12.23
CA ASP A 136 -10.34 11.84 11.65
C ASP A 136 -11.70 12.24 11.07
N ASP A 137 -11.96 13.53 10.93
CA ASP A 137 -13.18 14.09 10.32
C ASP A 137 -13.07 14.30 8.81
N LEU A 138 -11.95 13.92 8.21
CA LEU A 138 -11.75 14.00 6.77
C LEU A 138 -12.73 13.09 6.01
N SER A 139 -13.27 13.59 4.91
CA SER A 139 -14.15 12.83 4.00
C SER A 139 -13.45 11.60 3.42
N PRO A 140 -14.21 10.55 3.10
CA PRO A 140 -13.72 9.42 2.31
C PRO A 140 -13.01 9.87 1.04
N GLY A 141 -11.98 9.12 0.65
CA GLY A 141 -11.18 9.50 -0.50
C GLY A 141 -10.50 8.33 -1.18
N TYR A 142 -9.84 8.62 -2.28
CA TYR A 142 -9.04 7.68 -3.04
C TYR A 142 -7.88 8.41 -3.71
N ARG A 143 -6.85 7.67 -4.07
CA ARG A 143 -5.67 8.20 -4.75
C ARG A 143 -5.67 7.82 -6.22
N TRP A 144 -5.46 8.82 -7.08
CA TRP A 144 -5.14 8.64 -8.48
C TRP A 144 -3.63 8.48 -8.68
N LEU A 145 -3.27 7.69 -9.68
CA LEU A 145 -1.90 7.48 -10.11
C LEU A 145 -1.85 7.51 -11.64
N ASP A 146 -1.16 8.48 -12.21
CA ASP A 146 -0.81 8.50 -13.62
C ASP A 146 0.61 7.99 -13.77
N LEU A 147 0.77 6.86 -14.43
CA LEU A 147 2.04 6.16 -14.62
C LEU A 147 2.54 6.45 -16.04
N TYR A 148 3.60 7.22 -16.16
CA TYR A 148 4.16 7.62 -17.45
C TYR A 148 5.20 6.61 -17.96
N ALA A 149 5.34 6.52 -19.29
CA ALA A 149 6.27 5.58 -19.93
C ALA A 149 7.76 5.81 -19.57
N ASN A 150 8.11 7.02 -19.11
CA ASN A 150 9.46 7.35 -18.64
C ASN A 150 9.71 6.96 -17.17
N GLY A 151 8.69 6.42 -16.48
CA GLY A 151 8.75 6.00 -15.09
C GLY A 151 8.35 7.09 -14.09
N ASP A 152 7.91 8.25 -14.55
CA ASP A 152 7.34 9.27 -13.67
C ASP A 152 5.98 8.86 -13.15
N ILE A 153 5.65 9.31 -11.94
CA ILE A 153 4.37 9.10 -11.29
C ILE A 153 3.80 10.45 -10.89
N VAL A 154 2.66 10.83 -11.47
CA VAL A 154 1.86 11.93 -10.98
C VAL A 154 0.71 11.34 -10.16
N THR A 155 0.44 11.91 -9.00
CA THR A 155 -0.59 11.41 -8.10
C THR A 155 -1.28 12.53 -7.36
N GLN A 156 -2.55 12.32 -7.09
CA GLN A 156 -3.37 13.19 -6.25
C GLN A 156 -4.37 12.36 -5.45
N VAL A 157 -4.81 12.89 -4.34
CA VAL A 157 -5.93 12.35 -3.56
C VAL A 157 -7.18 13.17 -3.86
N SER A 158 -8.27 12.50 -4.19
CA SER A 158 -9.60 13.07 -4.31
C SER A 158 -10.46 12.62 -3.13
N ARG A 159 -11.23 13.54 -2.57
CA ARG A 159 -12.16 13.27 -1.47
C ARG A 159 -13.58 13.60 -1.87
N VAL A 160 -14.55 12.93 -1.25
CA VAL A 160 -15.97 13.22 -1.48
C VAL A 160 -16.27 14.63 -0.97
N GLU A 161 -16.86 15.46 -1.84
CA GLU A 161 -17.24 16.83 -1.55
C GLU A 161 -18.76 16.98 -1.45
N GLY A 162 -19.22 18.03 -0.77
CA GLY A 162 -20.65 18.39 -0.70
C GLY A 162 -21.49 17.45 0.18
N VAL A 163 -20.91 16.47 0.84
CA VAL A 163 -21.59 15.55 1.77
C VAL A 163 -20.99 15.70 3.16
N LYS A 164 -21.84 15.94 4.14
CA LYS A 164 -21.43 15.95 5.56
C LYS A 164 -21.50 14.52 6.09
N PHE A 165 -20.37 13.95 6.40
CA PHE A 165 -20.29 12.66 7.08
C PHE A 165 -20.42 12.86 8.58
N VAL A 166 -21.22 12.01 9.22
CA VAL A 166 -21.31 11.98 10.68
C VAL A 166 -20.34 10.93 11.18
N VAL A 167 -19.34 11.37 11.90
CA VAL A 167 -18.36 10.49 12.54
C VAL A 167 -18.91 10.09 13.92
N ASP A 168 -18.96 8.79 14.19
CA ASP A 168 -19.27 8.27 15.52
C ASP A 168 -18.00 8.23 16.35
N TRP A 169 -17.81 9.24 17.18
CA TRP A 169 -16.64 9.39 18.06
C TRP A 169 -16.64 8.41 19.25
N SER A 170 -17.68 7.61 19.43
CA SER A 170 -17.74 6.59 20.47
C SER A 170 -17.07 5.28 20.05
N VAL A 171 -16.79 5.10 18.78
CA VAL A 171 -16.14 3.90 18.25
C VAL A 171 -14.72 3.80 18.82
N ARG A 172 -14.44 2.64 19.39
CA ARG A 172 -13.08 2.26 19.84
C ARG A 172 -12.52 1.26 18.87
N GLY A 173 -11.24 1.38 18.58
CA GLY A 173 -10.50 0.42 17.73
C GLY A 173 -10.48 -0.99 18.34
N TYR A 174 -9.88 -1.91 17.57
CA TYR A 174 -9.71 -3.31 18.01
C TYR A 174 -8.59 -3.41 19.03
#